data_a47bc794ce3d3283131b50ede3998d45
#
_entry.id   a47bc794ce3d3283131b50ede3998d45
#
_cell.length_a   1.000
_cell.length_b   1.000
_cell.length_c   1.000
_cell.angle_alpha   90.00
_cell.angle_beta   90.00
_cell.angle_gamma   90.00
#
_symmetry.space_group_name_H-M   'P 1'
#
loop_
_entity.id
_entity.type
_entity.pdbx_description
1 polymer ?
#
loop_
_entity_poly.entity_id
_entity_poly.type
_entity_poly.pdbx_seq_one_letter_code
_entity_poly.pdbx_strand_id
1 'polypeptide(L)'
;MALLCLVYVIAYHALFVGALVAGHLQTHSVLNLTHLVLAVFSAINAWICVCEIALLVHSGAIRREYEGFNAKLGVGHLPPIFLFERASLSQIFSLRYWAVMWSTYSVLDPSYSDTTTFGFCVDVGNGVTTLLPTLLWAAGMTWPILSARLMGAMGIAMYWQELYGTVIYFFQYVFNRRFDRSPRAHVLGIVVPANGIWIACPALGIWASY
;
A
#
# COMPACT_ATOMS: atom_id res chain seq x y z
N MET A 1 3.54 14.96 -22.27
CA MET A 1 4.85 14.86 -21.59
C MET A 1 4.82 13.61 -20.70
N ALA A 2 5.83 12.75 -20.79
CA ALA A 2 5.92 11.53 -19.97
C ALA A 2 7.14 11.66 -19.04
N LEU A 3 6.93 11.51 -17.74
CA LEU A 3 7.95 11.51 -16.69
C LEU A 3 8.14 10.08 -16.15
N LEU A 4 9.21 9.83 -15.40
CA LEU A 4 9.32 8.60 -14.65
C LEU A 4 8.13 8.46 -13.68
N CYS A 5 7.56 7.26 -13.57
CA CYS A 5 6.46 6.99 -12.66
C CYS A 5 6.79 7.41 -11.22
N LEU A 6 8.02 7.15 -10.79
CA LEU A 6 8.53 7.55 -9.48
C LEU A 6 8.37 9.05 -9.19
N VAL A 7 8.51 9.93 -10.19
CA VAL A 7 8.33 11.38 -10.01
C VAL A 7 6.89 11.72 -9.61
N TYR A 8 5.91 11.06 -10.24
CA TYR A 8 4.50 11.25 -9.88
C TYR A 8 4.19 10.72 -8.47
N VAL A 9 4.76 9.55 -8.11
CA VAL A 9 4.59 8.98 -6.77
C VAL A 9 5.18 9.90 -5.71
N ILE A 10 6.41 10.40 -5.90
CA ILE A 10 7.04 11.36 -4.99
C ILE A 10 6.23 12.64 -4.88
N ALA A 11 5.77 13.20 -6.02
CA ALA A 11 4.96 14.42 -6.03
C ALA A 11 3.64 14.23 -5.27
N TYR A 12 2.94 13.11 -5.47
CA TYR A 12 1.74 12.77 -4.72
C TYR A 12 2.00 12.74 -3.21
N HIS A 13 3.03 12.00 -2.76
CA HIS A 13 3.34 11.89 -1.33
C HIS A 13 3.78 13.23 -0.74
N ALA A 14 4.59 14.00 -1.46
CA ALA A 14 5.03 15.32 -1.01
C ALA A 14 3.84 16.29 -0.85
N LEU A 15 2.91 16.30 -1.80
CA LEU A 15 1.71 17.14 -1.74
C LEU A 15 0.77 16.69 -0.61
N PHE A 16 0.50 15.39 -0.50
CA PHE A 16 -0.39 14.85 0.52
C PHE A 16 0.15 15.11 1.93
N VAL A 17 1.38 14.70 2.20
CA VAL A 17 2.04 14.89 3.50
C VAL A 17 2.25 16.37 3.79
N GLY A 18 2.69 17.16 2.80
CA GLY A 18 2.89 18.60 2.93
C GLY A 18 1.61 19.33 3.33
N ALA A 19 0.47 18.97 2.73
CA ALA A 19 -0.84 19.54 3.09
C ALA A 19 -1.23 19.20 4.54
N LEU A 20 -1.05 17.94 4.97
CA LEU A 20 -1.35 17.52 6.35
C LEU A 20 -0.43 18.21 7.37
N VAL A 21 0.88 18.27 7.11
CA VAL A 21 1.84 18.92 8.02
C VAL A 21 1.58 20.41 8.10
N ALA A 22 1.37 21.09 6.97
CA ALA A 22 1.04 22.52 6.96
C ALA A 22 -0.26 22.80 7.71
N GLY A 23 -1.31 21.99 7.47
CA GLY A 23 -2.59 22.09 8.18
C GLY A 23 -2.44 21.86 9.69
N HIS A 24 -1.64 20.86 10.08
CA HIS A 24 -1.38 20.57 11.50
C HIS A 24 -0.63 21.74 12.19
N LEU A 25 0.39 22.28 11.54
CA LEU A 25 1.12 23.45 12.07
C LEU A 25 0.21 24.66 12.21
N GLN A 26 -0.68 24.93 11.24
CA GLN A 26 -1.63 26.02 11.30
C GLN A 26 -2.66 25.84 12.42
N THR A 27 -3.12 24.61 12.64
CA THR A 27 -4.18 24.30 13.62
C THR A 27 -3.64 24.21 15.06
N HIS A 28 -2.46 23.59 15.23
CA HIS A 28 -1.93 23.22 16.55
C HIS A 28 -0.65 23.94 16.92
N SER A 29 -0.03 24.71 16.01
CA SER A 29 1.21 25.48 16.22
C SER A 29 2.41 24.65 16.68
N VAL A 30 2.41 23.34 16.45
CA VAL A 30 3.47 22.39 16.84
C VAL A 30 3.72 21.35 15.78
N LEU A 31 4.99 20.98 15.59
CA LEU A 31 5.35 19.81 14.79
C LEU A 31 5.35 18.57 15.68
N ASN A 32 4.41 17.66 15.42
CA ASN A 32 4.29 16.39 16.14
C ASN A 32 4.87 15.24 15.29
N LEU A 33 5.89 14.55 15.83
CA LEU A 33 6.54 13.45 15.11
C LEU A 33 5.58 12.28 14.83
N THR A 34 4.72 11.94 15.78
CA THR A 34 3.71 10.89 15.59
C THR A 34 2.75 11.26 14.45
N HIS A 35 2.28 12.52 14.44
CA HIS A 35 1.47 13.04 13.33
C HIS A 35 2.21 12.91 11.99
N LEU A 36 3.48 13.31 11.93
CA LEU A 36 4.28 13.23 10.69
C LEU A 36 4.41 11.78 10.19
N VAL A 37 4.76 10.84 11.07
CA VAL A 37 4.89 9.42 10.70
C VAL A 37 3.56 8.86 10.20
N LEU A 38 2.46 9.15 10.89
CA LEU A 38 1.13 8.68 10.50
C LEU A 38 0.60 9.41 9.25
N ALA A 39 0.98 10.66 9.00
CA ALA A 39 0.68 11.37 7.76
C ALA A 39 1.38 10.71 6.56
N VAL A 40 2.66 10.36 6.71
CA VAL A 40 3.41 9.62 5.68
C VAL A 40 2.78 8.27 5.44
N PHE A 41 2.47 7.53 6.50
CA PHE A 41 1.82 6.22 6.37
C PHE A 41 0.44 6.33 5.71
N SER A 42 -0.38 7.32 6.09
CA SER A 42 -1.70 7.55 5.47
C SER A 42 -1.59 7.86 3.97
N ALA A 43 -0.55 8.61 3.55
CA ALA A 43 -0.30 8.87 2.14
C ALA A 43 0.04 7.56 1.39
N ILE A 44 0.92 6.73 1.97
CA ILE A 44 1.28 5.42 1.40
C ILE A 44 0.05 4.53 1.34
N ASN A 45 -0.70 4.41 2.44
CA ASN A 45 -1.87 3.53 2.52
C ASN A 45 -2.96 3.96 1.53
N ALA A 46 -3.28 5.25 1.43
CA ALA A 46 -4.26 5.74 0.47
C ALA A 46 -3.85 5.44 -0.99
N TRP A 47 -2.56 5.57 -1.33
CA TRP A 47 -2.06 5.19 -2.65
C TRP A 47 -2.14 3.67 -2.87
N ILE A 48 -1.74 2.87 -1.88
CA ILE A 48 -1.84 1.41 -1.96
C ILE A 48 -3.29 0.95 -2.07
N CYS A 49 -4.23 1.54 -1.34
CA CYS A 49 -5.66 1.23 -1.50
C CYS A 49 -6.15 1.43 -2.94
N VAL A 50 -5.69 2.47 -3.63
CA VAL A 50 -5.99 2.65 -5.07
C VAL A 50 -5.39 1.53 -5.91
N CYS A 51 -4.16 1.11 -5.60
CA CYS A 51 -3.53 -0.04 -6.27
C CYS A 51 -4.26 -1.36 -5.97
N GLU A 52 -4.79 -1.55 -4.75
CA GLU A 52 -5.57 -2.72 -4.35
C GLU A 52 -6.95 -2.76 -5.01
N ILE A 53 -7.56 -1.59 -5.25
CA ILE A 53 -8.75 -1.49 -6.11
C ILE A 53 -8.39 -1.88 -7.55
N ALA A 54 -7.21 -1.49 -8.05
CA ALA A 54 -6.72 -1.94 -9.36
C ALA A 54 -6.47 -3.45 -9.41
N LEU A 55 -6.01 -4.07 -8.30
CA LEU A 55 -5.88 -5.52 -8.15
C LEU A 55 -7.22 -6.22 -8.36
N LEU A 56 -8.28 -5.73 -7.71
CA LEU A 56 -9.64 -6.25 -7.87
C LEU A 56 -10.13 -6.15 -9.32
N VAL A 57 -10.11 -4.92 -9.86
CA VAL A 57 -10.72 -4.61 -11.17
C VAL A 57 -9.98 -5.26 -12.32
N HIS A 58 -8.67 -5.45 -12.20
CA HIS A 58 -7.81 -5.96 -13.27
C HIS A 58 -7.18 -7.33 -12.99
N SER A 59 -7.71 -8.11 -12.05
CA SER A 59 -7.18 -9.42 -11.63
C SER A 59 -6.86 -10.36 -12.79
N GLY A 60 -7.73 -10.45 -13.79
CA GLY A 60 -7.49 -11.26 -14.98
C GLY A 60 -6.32 -10.76 -15.86
N ALA A 61 -6.06 -9.46 -15.90
CA ALA A 61 -4.91 -8.90 -16.61
C ALA A 61 -3.61 -9.16 -15.84
N ILE A 62 -3.64 -8.98 -14.52
CA ILE A 62 -2.54 -9.25 -13.61
C ILE A 62 -2.07 -10.70 -13.76
N ARG A 63 -3.00 -11.66 -13.76
CA ARG A 63 -2.70 -13.07 -13.96
C ARG A 63 -2.00 -13.33 -15.29
N ARG A 64 -2.54 -12.81 -16.40
CA ARG A 64 -1.92 -13.01 -17.73
C ARG A 64 -0.52 -12.40 -17.82
N GLU A 65 -0.30 -11.24 -17.23
CA GLU A 65 1.01 -10.59 -17.21
C GLU A 65 2.01 -11.36 -16.35
N TYR A 66 1.60 -11.81 -15.17
CA TYR A 66 2.41 -12.68 -14.31
C TYR A 66 2.84 -13.97 -15.03
N GLU A 67 1.90 -14.65 -15.70
CA GLU A 67 2.19 -15.85 -16.51
C GLU A 67 3.19 -15.51 -17.65
N GLY A 68 3.03 -14.36 -18.29
CA GLY A 68 3.92 -13.86 -19.32
C GLY A 68 5.33 -13.53 -18.80
N PHE A 69 5.46 -12.97 -17.60
CA PHE A 69 6.77 -12.72 -16.97
C PHE A 69 7.47 -14.02 -16.65
N ASN A 70 6.79 -14.99 -16.06
CA ASN A 70 7.39 -16.31 -15.77
C ASN A 70 7.84 -17.04 -17.04
N ALA A 71 7.05 -16.96 -18.11
CA ALA A 71 7.40 -17.58 -19.39
C ALA A 71 8.64 -16.94 -20.04
N LYS A 72 8.83 -15.64 -19.91
CA LYS A 72 9.93 -14.90 -20.55
C LYS A 72 11.21 -14.85 -19.70
N LEU A 73 11.07 -14.68 -18.39
CA LEU A 73 12.18 -14.39 -17.48
C LEU A 73 12.56 -15.60 -16.61
N GLY A 74 11.66 -16.58 -16.50
CA GLY A 74 11.75 -17.67 -15.53
C GLY A 74 11.11 -17.30 -14.17
N VAL A 75 10.74 -18.33 -13.42
CA VAL A 75 10.06 -18.18 -12.12
C VAL A 75 10.97 -17.44 -11.13
N GLY A 76 10.40 -16.44 -10.45
CA GLY A 76 11.08 -15.65 -9.42
C GLY A 76 12.02 -14.56 -9.95
N HIS A 77 12.10 -14.34 -11.27
CA HIS A 77 12.88 -13.27 -11.87
C HIS A 77 12.01 -12.05 -12.16
N LEU A 78 12.32 -10.95 -11.48
CA LEU A 78 11.55 -9.71 -11.60
C LEU A 78 11.69 -9.07 -12.99
N PRO A 79 10.60 -8.57 -13.57
CA PRO A 79 10.64 -7.66 -14.71
C PRO A 79 11.25 -6.32 -14.29
N PRO A 80 11.53 -5.41 -15.24
CA PRO A 80 11.91 -4.03 -14.91
C PRO A 80 10.90 -3.40 -13.95
N ILE A 81 11.40 -2.64 -12.98
CA ILE A 81 10.56 -2.00 -11.96
C ILE A 81 9.80 -0.84 -12.62
N PHE A 82 8.49 -0.95 -12.68
CA PHE A 82 7.60 0.02 -13.35
C PHE A 82 7.75 1.47 -12.86
N LEU A 83 8.20 1.67 -11.62
CA LEU A 83 8.47 3.01 -11.07
C LEU A 83 9.55 3.77 -11.86
N PHE A 84 10.47 3.07 -12.50
CA PHE A 84 11.53 3.67 -13.32
C PHE A 84 11.16 3.78 -14.80
N GLU A 85 9.96 3.34 -15.18
CA GLU A 85 9.44 3.52 -16.52
C GLU A 85 8.77 4.90 -16.67
N ARG A 86 8.73 5.40 -17.92
CA ARG A 86 8.05 6.65 -18.23
C ARG A 86 6.55 6.43 -18.34
N ALA A 87 5.79 7.25 -17.64
CA ALA A 87 4.34 7.28 -17.71
C ALA A 87 3.82 8.66 -18.12
N SER A 88 2.76 8.68 -18.87
CA SER A 88 1.99 9.90 -19.15
C SER A 88 1.02 10.18 -18.00
N LEU A 89 0.56 11.41 -17.90
CA LEU A 89 -0.42 11.79 -16.88
C LEU A 89 -1.73 10.99 -17.01
N SER A 90 -2.17 10.68 -18.25
CA SER A 90 -3.35 9.84 -18.47
C SER A 90 -3.18 8.39 -17.97
N GLN A 91 -1.97 7.85 -18.05
CA GLN A 91 -1.66 6.53 -17.48
C GLN A 91 -1.71 6.57 -15.94
N ILE A 92 -1.16 7.61 -15.31
CA ILE A 92 -1.18 7.77 -13.85
C ILE A 92 -2.61 7.81 -13.29
N PHE A 93 -3.57 8.37 -14.02
CA PHE A 93 -4.99 8.38 -13.62
C PHE A 93 -5.75 7.11 -14.03
N SER A 94 -5.07 6.10 -14.59
CA SER A 94 -5.67 4.82 -14.98
C SER A 94 -5.43 3.74 -13.93
N LEU A 95 -6.48 3.14 -13.38
CA LEU A 95 -6.35 1.95 -12.52
C LEU A 95 -5.61 0.81 -13.23
N ARG A 96 -5.79 0.69 -14.55
CA ARG A 96 -5.08 -0.32 -15.35
C ARG A 96 -3.56 -0.17 -15.28
N TYR A 97 -3.07 1.05 -15.21
CA TYR A 97 -1.63 1.29 -15.06
C TYR A 97 -1.11 0.78 -13.71
N TRP A 98 -1.82 1.06 -12.62
CA TRP A 98 -1.42 0.63 -11.28
C TRP A 98 -1.52 -0.89 -11.07
N ALA A 99 -2.30 -1.61 -11.88
CA ALA A 99 -2.35 -3.07 -11.86
C ALA A 99 -0.98 -3.72 -12.16
N VAL A 100 -0.07 -3.03 -12.88
CA VAL A 100 1.30 -3.50 -13.18
C VAL A 100 2.11 -3.73 -11.90
N MET A 101 1.85 -2.98 -10.84
CA MET A 101 2.48 -3.23 -9.54
C MET A 101 2.22 -4.65 -9.06
N TRP A 102 0.97 -5.10 -9.16
CA TRP A 102 0.56 -6.44 -8.73
C TRP A 102 1.04 -7.55 -9.67
N SER A 103 1.07 -7.30 -10.98
CA SER A 103 1.65 -8.24 -11.93
C SER A 103 3.14 -8.49 -11.63
N THR A 104 3.87 -7.43 -11.32
CA THR A 104 5.29 -7.50 -10.94
C THR A 104 5.46 -8.17 -9.58
N TYR A 105 4.65 -7.79 -8.57
CA TYR A 105 4.75 -8.35 -7.24
C TYR A 105 4.33 -9.82 -7.18
N SER A 106 3.43 -10.26 -8.06
CA SER A 106 3.03 -11.67 -8.20
C SER A 106 4.20 -12.61 -8.52
N VAL A 107 5.29 -12.08 -9.10
CA VAL A 107 6.52 -12.87 -9.32
C VAL A 107 7.17 -13.26 -7.99
N LEU A 108 7.06 -12.43 -6.97
CA LEU A 108 7.57 -12.68 -5.62
C LEU A 108 6.55 -13.44 -4.75
N ASP A 109 5.27 -13.13 -4.91
CA ASP A 109 4.16 -13.82 -4.25
C ASP A 109 3.00 -14.07 -5.22
N PRO A 110 2.85 -15.31 -5.76
CA PRO A 110 1.81 -15.68 -6.71
C PRO A 110 0.38 -15.52 -6.19
N SER A 111 0.19 -15.30 -4.88
CA SER A 111 -1.15 -15.12 -4.32
C SER A 111 -1.92 -13.98 -4.95
N TYR A 112 -1.23 -12.94 -5.41
CA TYR A 112 -1.88 -11.78 -6.03
C TYR A 112 -2.34 -12.02 -7.48
N SER A 113 -1.92 -13.12 -8.09
CA SER A 113 -2.44 -13.58 -9.39
C SER A 113 -3.55 -14.63 -9.27
N ASP A 114 -3.89 -15.05 -8.04
CA ASP A 114 -4.91 -16.05 -7.74
C ASP A 114 -5.98 -15.47 -6.81
N THR A 115 -7.17 -15.24 -7.35
CA THR A 115 -8.31 -14.63 -6.63
C THR A 115 -8.87 -15.49 -5.49
N THR A 116 -8.43 -16.74 -5.35
CA THR A 116 -8.89 -17.64 -4.28
C THR A 116 -8.01 -17.60 -3.02
N THR A 117 -6.90 -16.86 -3.07
CA THR A 117 -5.93 -16.81 -1.97
C THR A 117 -6.30 -15.78 -0.92
N PHE A 118 -5.84 -16.01 0.31
CA PHE A 118 -5.98 -15.04 1.40
C PHE A 118 -5.28 -13.71 1.06
N GLY A 119 -4.04 -13.76 0.51
CA GLY A 119 -3.29 -12.55 0.15
C GLY A 119 -4.06 -11.65 -0.82
N PHE A 120 -4.66 -12.23 -1.87
CA PHE A 120 -5.54 -11.48 -2.77
C PHE A 120 -6.74 -10.88 -2.03
N CYS A 121 -7.45 -11.70 -1.25
CA CYS A 121 -8.68 -11.25 -0.60
C CYS A 121 -8.44 -10.18 0.46
N VAL A 122 -7.34 -10.27 1.23
CA VAL A 122 -7.06 -9.30 2.29
C VAL A 122 -6.68 -7.93 1.70
N ASP A 123 -5.88 -7.91 0.63
CA ASP A 123 -5.48 -6.64 0.01
C ASP A 123 -6.64 -5.99 -0.75
N VAL A 124 -7.45 -6.78 -1.48
CA VAL A 124 -8.69 -6.25 -2.07
C VAL A 124 -9.64 -5.72 -0.99
N GLY A 125 -9.79 -6.45 0.11
CA GLY A 125 -10.57 -6.01 1.27
C GLY A 125 -10.04 -4.69 1.84
N ASN A 126 -8.73 -4.58 2.02
CA ASN A 126 -8.08 -3.36 2.47
C ASN A 126 -8.38 -2.18 1.52
N GLY A 127 -8.11 -2.32 0.23
CA GLY A 127 -8.36 -1.25 -0.75
C GLY A 127 -9.78 -0.71 -0.74
N VAL A 128 -10.78 -1.61 -0.65
CA VAL A 128 -12.19 -1.23 -0.67
C VAL A 128 -12.67 -0.64 0.65
N THR A 129 -12.21 -1.16 1.78
CA THR A 129 -12.74 -0.79 3.10
C THR A 129 -11.96 0.29 3.81
N THR A 130 -10.65 0.46 3.54
CA THR A 130 -9.79 1.37 4.31
C THR A 130 -9.45 2.68 3.60
N LEU A 131 -9.65 2.80 2.29
CA LEU A 131 -9.34 4.05 1.57
C LEU A 131 -10.05 5.27 2.19
N LEU A 132 -11.37 5.21 2.35
CA LEU A 132 -12.13 6.31 2.93
C LEU A 132 -11.81 6.54 4.42
N PRO A 133 -11.76 5.51 5.29
CA PRO A 133 -11.28 5.66 6.66
C PRO A 133 -9.88 6.28 6.76
N THR A 134 -8.93 5.88 5.93
CA THR A 134 -7.57 6.46 5.90
C THR A 134 -7.61 7.96 5.62
N LEU A 135 -8.35 8.39 4.60
CA LEU A 135 -8.48 9.81 4.27
C LEU A 135 -9.17 10.61 5.37
N LEU A 136 -10.25 10.08 5.95
CA LEU A 136 -10.97 10.72 7.06
C LEU A 136 -10.11 10.79 8.32
N TRP A 137 -9.36 9.74 8.64
CA TRP A 137 -8.48 9.69 9.79
C TRP A 137 -7.31 10.67 9.63
N ALA A 138 -6.67 10.71 8.44
CA ALA A 138 -5.61 11.66 8.12
C ALA A 138 -6.08 13.11 8.22
N ALA A 139 -7.27 13.41 7.71
CA ALA A 139 -7.89 14.73 7.86
C ALA A 139 -8.22 15.03 9.34
N GLY A 140 -8.80 14.08 10.06
CA GLY A 140 -9.21 14.27 11.45
C GLY A 140 -8.06 14.43 12.44
N MET A 141 -6.89 13.81 12.20
CA MET A 141 -5.71 14.05 13.04
C MET A 141 -5.04 15.41 12.74
N THR A 142 -5.41 16.06 11.64
CA THR A 142 -4.87 17.35 11.21
C THR A 142 -5.81 18.50 11.58
N TRP A 143 -7.10 18.32 11.33
CA TRP A 143 -8.14 19.30 11.63
C TRP A 143 -9.20 18.68 12.55
N PRO A 144 -9.79 19.43 13.49
CA PRO A 144 -10.78 18.90 14.44
C PRO A 144 -12.17 18.71 13.79
N ILE A 145 -12.22 17.92 12.68
CA ILE A 145 -13.44 17.66 11.91
C ILE A 145 -14.29 16.51 12.48
N LEU A 146 -13.69 15.68 13.33
CA LEU A 146 -14.36 14.54 13.98
C LEU A 146 -14.13 14.60 15.50
N SER A 147 -15.02 13.99 16.26
CA SER A 147 -14.83 13.88 17.72
C SER A 147 -13.66 12.92 18.02
N ALA A 148 -12.92 13.17 19.12
CA ALA A 148 -11.83 12.31 19.55
C ALA A 148 -12.26 10.84 19.73
N ARG A 149 -13.48 10.62 20.26
CA ARG A 149 -14.04 9.26 20.41
C ARG A 149 -14.21 8.54 19.08
N LEU A 150 -14.74 9.24 18.06
CA LEU A 150 -14.92 8.66 16.73
C LEU A 150 -13.57 8.43 16.04
N MET A 151 -12.62 9.37 16.18
CA MET A 151 -11.25 9.22 15.70
C MET A 151 -10.57 8.01 16.31
N GLY A 152 -10.63 7.84 17.63
CA GLY A 152 -10.06 6.70 18.32
C GLY A 152 -10.67 5.37 17.86
N ALA A 153 -12.01 5.28 17.83
CA ALA A 153 -12.70 4.06 17.41
C ALA A 153 -12.36 3.68 15.95
N MET A 154 -12.39 4.65 15.04
CA MET A 154 -12.06 4.44 13.62
C MET A 154 -10.60 4.05 13.43
N GLY A 155 -9.67 4.73 14.12
CA GLY A 155 -8.25 4.43 14.05
C GLY A 155 -7.94 3.03 14.57
N ILE A 156 -8.47 2.65 15.75
CA ILE A 156 -8.29 1.30 16.29
C ILE A 156 -8.82 0.24 15.31
N ALA A 157 -10.01 0.40 14.78
CA ALA A 157 -10.62 -0.57 13.88
C ALA A 157 -9.81 -0.72 12.57
N MET A 158 -9.41 0.39 11.95
CA MET A 158 -8.66 0.43 10.71
C MET A 158 -7.26 -0.16 10.89
N TYR A 159 -6.48 0.33 11.84
CA TYR A 159 -5.11 -0.12 12.06
C TYR A 159 -5.05 -1.56 12.60
N TRP A 160 -6.05 -1.99 13.37
CA TRP A 160 -6.15 -3.40 13.77
C TRP A 160 -6.34 -4.32 12.56
N GLN A 161 -7.23 -3.97 11.65
CA GLN A 161 -7.47 -4.74 10.43
C GLN A 161 -6.21 -4.85 9.56
N GLU A 162 -5.47 -3.74 9.36
CA GLU A 162 -4.22 -3.72 8.61
C GLU A 162 -3.13 -4.58 9.29
N LEU A 163 -2.94 -4.40 10.61
CA LEU A 163 -1.98 -5.18 11.39
C LEU A 163 -2.29 -6.68 11.35
N TYR A 164 -3.55 -7.03 11.63
CA TYR A 164 -3.99 -8.43 11.64
C TYR A 164 -3.84 -9.06 10.24
N GLY A 165 -4.29 -8.39 9.20
CA GLY A 165 -4.16 -8.85 7.82
C GLY A 165 -2.71 -9.15 7.45
N THR A 166 -1.79 -8.25 7.80
CA THR A 166 -0.36 -8.39 7.51
C THR A 166 0.30 -9.53 8.31
N VAL A 167 -0.07 -9.70 9.58
CA VAL A 167 0.45 -10.81 10.39
C VAL A 167 0.02 -12.17 9.78
N ILE A 168 -1.25 -12.31 9.41
CA ILE A 168 -1.75 -13.54 8.76
C ILE A 168 -1.13 -13.72 7.37
N TYR A 169 -0.92 -12.64 6.61
CA TYR A 169 -0.20 -12.70 5.34
C TYR A 169 1.21 -13.28 5.51
N PHE A 170 2.02 -12.78 6.45
CA PHE A 170 3.35 -13.32 6.70
C PHE A 170 3.31 -14.77 7.19
N PHE A 171 2.35 -15.12 8.05
CA PHE A 171 2.16 -16.51 8.45
C PHE A 171 1.92 -17.41 7.22
N GLN A 172 1.00 -17.02 6.34
CA GLN A 172 0.70 -17.76 5.11
C GLN A 172 1.91 -17.80 4.15
N TYR A 173 2.63 -16.68 4.01
CA TYR A 173 3.81 -16.59 3.14
C TYR A 173 4.90 -17.58 3.58
N VAL A 174 5.16 -17.65 4.88
CA VAL A 174 6.15 -18.59 5.48
C VAL A 174 5.62 -20.02 5.45
N PHE A 175 4.39 -20.25 5.89
CA PHE A 175 3.78 -21.59 5.97
C PHE A 175 3.75 -22.28 4.58
N ASN A 176 3.41 -21.54 3.54
CA ASN A 176 3.40 -22.04 2.17
C ASN A 176 4.78 -21.98 1.49
N ARG A 177 5.85 -21.65 2.21
CA ARG A 177 7.23 -21.61 1.74
C ARG A 177 7.39 -20.75 0.46
N ARG A 178 6.64 -19.66 0.34
CA ARG A 178 6.68 -18.82 -0.87
C ARG A 178 8.02 -18.13 -1.07
N PHE A 179 8.77 -17.93 0.01
CA PHE A 179 10.13 -17.39 -0.01
C PHE A 179 11.13 -18.25 -0.80
N ASP A 180 10.86 -19.56 -0.99
CA ASP A 180 11.72 -20.45 -1.77
C ASP A 180 11.66 -20.19 -3.29
N ARG A 181 10.67 -19.42 -3.75
CA ARG A 181 10.44 -19.15 -5.18
C ARG A 181 11.25 -18.00 -5.73
N SER A 182 11.85 -17.19 -4.88
CA SER A 182 12.56 -15.97 -5.26
C SER A 182 13.92 -15.88 -4.59
N PRO A 183 14.91 -15.20 -5.19
CA PRO A 183 16.19 -14.93 -4.56
C PRO A 183 15.99 -14.30 -3.18
N ARG A 184 16.75 -14.77 -2.19
CA ARG A 184 16.67 -14.29 -0.80
C ARG A 184 16.82 -12.76 -0.69
N ALA A 185 17.64 -12.16 -1.55
CA ALA A 185 17.80 -10.70 -1.61
C ALA A 185 16.48 -9.98 -1.96
N HIS A 186 15.66 -10.53 -2.85
CA HIS A 186 14.35 -9.96 -3.20
C HIS A 186 13.36 -10.11 -2.05
N VAL A 187 13.35 -11.25 -1.37
CA VAL A 187 12.48 -11.46 -0.20
C VAL A 187 12.82 -10.46 0.89
N LEU A 188 14.09 -10.35 1.28
CA LEU A 188 14.53 -9.46 2.35
C LEU A 188 14.52 -7.97 1.96
N GLY A 189 14.78 -7.65 0.69
CA GLY A 189 14.85 -6.27 0.20
C GLY A 189 13.53 -5.69 -0.29
N ILE A 190 12.54 -6.53 -0.62
CA ILE A 190 11.25 -6.08 -1.16
C ILE A 190 10.09 -6.59 -0.31
N VAL A 191 9.91 -7.92 -0.18
CA VAL A 191 8.72 -8.48 0.47
C VAL A 191 8.66 -8.08 1.96
N VAL A 192 9.77 -8.23 2.68
CA VAL A 192 9.83 -7.91 4.11
C VAL A 192 9.60 -6.41 4.38
N PRO A 193 10.31 -5.46 3.79
CA PRO A 193 10.07 -4.04 4.06
C PRO A 193 8.73 -3.55 3.51
N ALA A 194 8.31 -4.00 2.31
CA ALA A 194 7.04 -3.57 1.73
C ALA A 194 5.83 -3.95 2.59
N ASN A 195 5.87 -5.09 3.29
CA ASN A 195 4.80 -5.49 4.21
C ASN A 195 5.07 -5.10 5.67
N GLY A 196 6.33 -4.96 6.07
CA GLY A 196 6.71 -4.64 7.45
C GLY A 196 6.20 -3.28 7.93
N ILE A 197 6.01 -2.31 7.03
CA ILE A 197 5.42 -1.00 7.38
C ILE A 197 3.98 -1.14 7.86
N TRP A 198 3.19 -2.14 7.37
CA TRP A 198 1.84 -2.46 7.85
C TRP A 198 1.82 -3.25 9.18
N ILE A 199 2.98 -3.50 9.78
CA ILE A 199 3.09 -3.92 11.19
C ILE A 199 3.45 -2.70 12.05
N ALA A 200 4.53 -2.00 11.71
CA ALA A 200 5.07 -0.92 12.53
C ALA A 200 4.14 0.30 12.61
N CYS A 201 3.65 0.76 11.45
CA CYS A 201 2.81 1.96 11.42
C CYS A 201 1.40 1.72 11.98
N PRO A 202 0.69 0.61 11.69
CA PRO A 202 -0.57 0.31 12.35
C PRO A 202 -0.45 0.13 13.86
N ALA A 203 0.63 -0.49 14.36
CA ALA A 203 0.87 -0.57 15.81
C ALA A 203 0.98 0.82 16.45
N LEU A 204 1.73 1.74 15.81
CA LEU A 204 1.80 3.14 16.23
C LEU A 204 0.44 3.84 16.11
N GLY A 205 -0.31 3.57 15.04
CA GLY A 205 -1.65 4.11 14.80
C GLY A 205 -2.66 3.68 15.86
N ILE A 206 -2.66 2.40 16.27
CA ILE A 206 -3.48 1.90 17.39
C ILE A 206 -3.13 2.64 18.68
N TRP A 207 -1.82 2.75 18.99
CA TRP A 207 -1.36 3.47 20.18
C TRP A 207 -1.80 4.95 20.15
N ALA A 208 -1.69 5.62 19.02
CA ALA A 208 -2.10 7.03 18.87
C ALA A 208 -3.63 7.22 18.89
N SER A 209 -4.41 6.17 18.65
CA SER A 209 -5.88 6.20 18.65
C SER A 209 -6.48 5.89 20.02
N TYR A 210 -5.70 5.33 20.95
CA TYR A 210 -6.09 5.04 22.33
C TYR A 210 -6.01 6.30 23.20
#